data_ec52d60fd41de63ca82c2566040728db
#
_entry.id   ec52d60fd41de63ca82c2566040728db
#
_cell.length_a   1.000
_cell.length_b   1.000
_cell.length_c   1.000
_cell.angle_alpha   90.00
_cell.angle_beta   90.00
_cell.angle_gamma   90.00
#
_symmetry.space_group_name_H-M   'P 1'
#
loop_
_entity.id
_entity.type
_entity.pdbx_description
1 polymer ?
#
loop_
_entity_poly.entity_id
_entity_poly.type
_entity_poly.pdbx_seq_one_letter_code
_entity_poly.pdbx_strand_id
1 'polypeptide(L)'
;MRRYTSACLALIIAVIAVGTSLAQPPQPATIDRDLMEVDISGLQRLYAQRRYTIVQVTQWYLDRIDRYDGTYKALLYVDAKAALRRAAEEDAASPRTAHGTLWGVPILIKANTSVNGWVTSAGWKGYTIPGKQLVSPRDALVVARLRGAGAVLLGQTNMPDFAASDTNISTAGGRTGDAYGVRFSPGGSSGGTATAVAANFAVFGTGTDTANSIRQPAANNSLVGILPTRGLTSIAGIHPLDWLRDNTGPLARNVATAATALEVMQGDDPLDPWTKGSTSKAQRAPYTAYLKKDALKGKRFGVPWFVLEGSPTVYGTDPDAPPLNGGVVPETRAAFMKAIEQLRAAGATVIIDKQILPESFFITARRMNTRPYRREGVDNFLRDFGPPQYHSVAEYEAATGEQFPAFMVGGKETGASVSQQSIETDPEREANFFGPQRAALDEYEATLKRWNLDGFVYPALQIPTYDETLPGASKAGPYSETGWVNRIGVPAISVPGGFYANGLPFGLEISGVRWHDGDLIGYAYGYEQATHNRRLPKLVAGEKP
;
A
#
# COMPACT_ATOMS: atom_id res chain seq x y z
N MET A 1 -83.21 -18.84 58.31
CA MET A 1 -82.96 -18.31 56.93
C MET A 1 -81.93 -17.23 57.02
N ARG A 2 -80.69 -17.50 56.77
CA ARG A 2 -79.63 -16.47 56.66
C ARG A 2 -78.82 -16.83 55.43
N ARG A 3 -78.76 -15.98 54.45
CA ARG A 3 -77.95 -16.09 53.22
C ARG A 3 -76.51 -15.57 53.49
N TYR A 4 -75.53 -16.38 53.20
CA TYR A 4 -74.14 -16.00 53.20
C TYR A 4 -73.74 -15.67 51.76
N THR A 5 -73.30 -14.44 51.52
CA THR A 5 -72.69 -13.99 50.27
C THR A 5 -71.19 -14.12 50.39
N SER A 6 -70.56 -15.01 49.57
CA SER A 6 -69.10 -15.14 49.46
C SER A 6 -68.57 -14.12 48.45
N ALA A 7 -67.69 -13.26 48.89
CA ALA A 7 -66.93 -12.35 48.00
C ALA A 7 -65.64 -13.05 47.54
N CYS A 8 -65.50 -13.30 46.22
CA CYS A 8 -64.26 -13.76 45.62
C CYS A 8 -63.37 -12.55 45.31
N LEU A 9 -62.22 -12.51 45.98
CA LEU A 9 -61.14 -11.52 45.70
C LEU A 9 -60.29 -12.06 44.54
N ALA A 10 -60.38 -11.44 43.36
CA ALA A 10 -59.55 -11.77 42.21
C ALA A 10 -58.22 -10.99 42.31
N LEU A 11 -57.12 -11.66 42.50
CA LEU A 11 -55.75 -11.13 42.49
C LEU A 11 -55.28 -11.06 41.05
N ILE A 12 -55.18 -9.85 40.47
CA ILE A 12 -54.60 -9.62 39.13
C ILE A 12 -53.08 -9.50 39.30
N ILE A 13 -52.35 -10.54 38.90
CA ILE A 13 -50.86 -10.49 38.78
C ILE A 13 -50.54 -9.87 37.41
N ALA A 14 -50.10 -8.61 37.40
CA ALA A 14 -49.55 -8.00 36.19
C ALA A 14 -48.10 -8.51 35.96
N VAL A 15 -47.96 -9.42 35.01
CA VAL A 15 -46.63 -9.85 34.51
C VAL A 15 -46.12 -8.74 33.55
N ILE A 16 -45.16 -7.93 34.04
CA ILE A 16 -44.41 -7.02 33.20
C ILE A 16 -43.43 -7.85 32.38
N ALA A 17 -43.77 -8.19 31.14
CA ALA A 17 -42.86 -8.75 30.19
C ALA A 17 -41.89 -7.65 29.74
N VAL A 18 -40.70 -7.61 30.32
CA VAL A 18 -39.57 -6.83 29.77
C VAL A 18 -39.16 -7.52 28.47
N GLY A 19 -39.76 -7.09 27.37
CA GLY A 19 -39.34 -7.49 26.04
C GLY A 19 -37.95 -6.94 25.76
N THR A 20 -36.92 -7.78 25.89
CA THR A 20 -35.62 -7.52 25.25
C THR A 20 -35.90 -7.54 23.75
N SER A 21 -36.06 -6.35 23.17
CA SER A 21 -36.04 -6.17 21.73
C SER A 21 -34.65 -6.59 21.23
N LEU A 22 -34.53 -7.85 20.82
CA LEU A 22 -33.42 -8.27 19.98
C LEU A 22 -33.53 -7.44 18.70
N ALA A 23 -32.64 -6.47 18.53
CA ALA A 23 -32.56 -5.71 17.30
C ALA A 23 -32.52 -6.71 16.13
N GLN A 24 -33.50 -6.65 15.24
CA GLN A 24 -33.48 -7.46 14.03
C GLN A 24 -32.16 -7.16 13.27
N PRO A 25 -31.48 -8.19 12.76
CA PRO A 25 -30.29 -7.96 11.94
C PRO A 25 -30.64 -6.99 10.80
N PRO A 26 -29.82 -5.97 10.55
CA PRO A 26 -30.09 -4.97 9.55
C PRO A 26 -30.30 -5.63 8.17
N GLN A 27 -31.27 -5.12 7.42
CA GLN A 27 -31.56 -5.64 6.08
C GLN A 27 -30.30 -5.52 5.20
N PRO A 28 -29.95 -6.51 4.35
CA PRO A 28 -28.75 -6.51 3.52
C PRO A 28 -28.49 -5.21 2.74
N ALA A 29 -29.54 -4.62 2.16
CA ALA A 29 -29.46 -3.34 1.45
C ALA A 29 -29.01 -2.15 2.31
N THR A 30 -29.16 -2.22 3.64
CA THR A 30 -28.78 -1.14 4.56
C THR A 30 -27.31 -1.24 4.93
N ILE A 31 -26.81 -2.44 5.21
CA ILE A 31 -25.38 -2.66 5.55
C ILE A 31 -24.48 -2.39 4.34
N ASP A 32 -24.90 -2.78 3.13
CA ASP A 32 -24.17 -2.48 1.89
C ASP A 32 -23.97 -0.98 1.71
N ARG A 33 -25.04 -0.18 1.87
CA ARG A 33 -24.96 1.27 1.75
C ARG A 33 -24.04 1.90 2.80
N ASP A 34 -24.10 1.42 4.04
CA ASP A 34 -23.39 2.03 5.15
C ASP A 34 -21.91 1.63 5.18
N LEU A 35 -21.54 0.46 4.65
CA LEU A 35 -20.16 -0.04 4.63
C LEU A 35 -19.42 0.18 3.31
N MET A 36 -20.14 0.43 2.20
CA MET A 36 -19.50 0.75 0.93
C MET A 36 -18.71 2.05 1.04
N GLU A 37 -17.41 2.02 0.71
CA GLU A 37 -16.49 3.16 0.81
C GLU A 37 -16.32 3.73 2.24
N VAL A 38 -16.75 3.00 3.29
CA VAL A 38 -16.60 3.48 4.66
C VAL A 38 -15.12 3.68 5.01
N ASP A 39 -14.81 4.80 5.66
CA ASP A 39 -13.51 5.10 6.22
C ASP A 39 -13.42 4.67 7.71
N ILE A 40 -12.21 4.75 8.31
CA ILE A 40 -12.01 4.40 9.71
C ILE A 40 -12.96 5.21 10.61
N SER A 41 -13.07 6.51 10.39
CA SER A 41 -13.89 7.39 11.23
C SER A 41 -15.38 7.07 11.11
N GLY A 42 -15.83 6.75 9.90
CA GLY A 42 -17.20 6.30 9.62
C GLY A 42 -17.51 4.99 10.33
N LEU A 43 -16.59 4.04 10.25
CA LEU A 43 -16.73 2.75 10.90
C LEU A 43 -16.79 2.87 12.42
N GLN A 44 -15.90 3.69 13.02
CA GLN A 44 -15.92 3.97 14.46
C GLN A 44 -17.24 4.64 14.90
N ARG A 45 -17.83 5.53 14.09
CA ARG A 45 -19.15 6.10 14.37
C ARG A 45 -20.26 5.05 14.34
N LEU A 46 -20.24 4.12 13.39
CA LEU A 46 -21.22 3.03 13.31
C LEU A 46 -21.16 2.12 14.54
N TYR A 47 -19.95 1.80 15.02
CA TYR A 47 -19.77 1.04 16.27
C TYR A 47 -20.24 1.81 17.51
N ALA A 48 -19.86 3.09 17.64
CA ALA A 48 -20.29 3.94 18.75
C ALA A 48 -21.83 4.06 18.81
N GLN A 49 -22.50 4.10 17.66
CA GLN A 49 -23.97 4.11 17.54
C GLN A 49 -24.60 2.71 17.76
N ARG A 50 -23.80 1.66 17.95
CA ARG A 50 -24.24 0.25 18.05
C ARG A 50 -25.09 -0.18 16.84
N ARG A 51 -24.80 0.41 15.66
CA ARG A 51 -25.52 0.09 14.44
C ARG A 51 -25.14 -1.29 13.91
N TYR A 52 -23.87 -1.66 14.06
CA TYR A 52 -23.32 -2.96 13.70
C TYR A 52 -22.34 -3.42 14.78
N THR A 53 -22.18 -4.75 14.91
CA THR A 53 -21.09 -5.35 15.65
C THR A 53 -19.86 -5.49 14.75
N ILE A 54 -18.69 -5.67 15.35
CA ILE A 54 -17.44 -5.91 14.61
C ILE A 54 -17.52 -7.23 13.84
N VAL A 55 -18.18 -8.24 14.41
CA VAL A 55 -18.46 -9.52 13.74
C VAL A 55 -19.32 -9.31 12.48
N GLN A 56 -20.40 -8.52 12.54
CA GLN A 56 -21.24 -8.24 11.37
C GLN A 56 -20.47 -7.52 10.25
N VAL A 57 -19.64 -6.55 10.62
CA VAL A 57 -18.80 -5.82 9.66
C VAL A 57 -17.75 -6.73 9.05
N THR A 58 -17.05 -7.52 9.88
CA THR A 58 -16.04 -8.48 9.41
C THR A 58 -16.65 -9.50 8.45
N GLN A 59 -17.84 -10.04 8.79
CA GLN A 59 -18.54 -10.98 7.91
C GLN A 59 -18.91 -10.34 6.57
N TRP A 60 -19.39 -9.09 6.55
CA TRP A 60 -19.70 -8.38 5.32
C TRP A 60 -18.48 -8.28 4.37
N TYR A 61 -17.29 -7.99 4.91
CA TYR A 61 -16.06 -7.97 4.11
C TYR A 61 -15.68 -9.36 3.60
N LEU A 62 -15.81 -10.39 4.42
CA LEU A 62 -15.55 -11.79 4.02
C LEU A 62 -16.51 -12.26 2.93
N ASP A 63 -17.80 -11.92 3.03
CA ASP A 63 -18.82 -12.25 2.01
C ASP A 63 -18.52 -11.56 0.66
N ARG A 64 -17.97 -10.33 0.70
CA ARG A 64 -17.53 -9.64 -0.52
C ARG A 64 -16.31 -10.31 -1.14
N ILE A 65 -15.35 -10.71 -0.34
CA ILE A 65 -14.18 -11.47 -0.80
C ILE A 65 -14.64 -12.76 -1.48
N ASP A 66 -15.48 -13.55 -0.81
CA ASP A 66 -16.01 -14.82 -1.35
C ASP A 66 -16.74 -14.60 -2.69
N ARG A 67 -17.52 -13.53 -2.80
CA ARG A 67 -18.29 -13.21 -3.99
C ARG A 67 -17.47 -12.80 -5.20
N TYR A 68 -16.38 -12.05 -5.01
CA TYR A 68 -15.71 -11.36 -6.10
C TYR A 68 -14.26 -11.79 -6.32
N ASP A 69 -13.54 -12.27 -5.29
CA ASP A 69 -12.10 -12.50 -5.41
C ASP A 69 -11.75 -13.69 -6.32
N GLY A 70 -12.68 -14.61 -6.54
CA GLY A 70 -12.51 -15.65 -7.57
C GLY A 70 -12.27 -15.09 -8.97
N THR A 71 -12.80 -13.89 -9.27
CA THR A 71 -12.59 -13.15 -10.52
C THR A 71 -11.31 -12.31 -10.48
N TYR A 72 -11.09 -11.58 -9.39
CA TYR A 72 -9.99 -10.61 -9.32
C TYR A 72 -8.66 -11.20 -8.86
N LYS A 73 -8.67 -12.31 -8.12
CA LYS A 73 -7.48 -12.98 -7.56
C LYS A 73 -6.53 -12.01 -6.83
N ALA A 74 -7.13 -11.10 -6.08
CA ALA A 74 -6.42 -10.10 -5.31
C ALA A 74 -5.79 -10.67 -4.02
N LEU A 75 -6.29 -11.83 -3.54
CA LEU A 75 -5.81 -12.47 -2.31
C LEU A 75 -5.13 -13.81 -2.60
N LEU A 76 -4.08 -14.12 -1.81
CA LEU A 76 -3.43 -15.43 -1.75
C LEU A 76 -3.96 -16.27 -0.58
N TYR A 77 -4.43 -15.61 0.48
CA TYR A 77 -4.87 -16.27 1.70
C TYR A 77 -5.92 -15.45 2.42
N VAL A 78 -6.95 -16.12 2.94
CA VAL A 78 -7.99 -15.54 3.80
C VAL A 78 -8.12 -16.38 5.06
N ASP A 79 -8.00 -15.76 6.25
CA ASP A 79 -8.22 -16.42 7.53
C ASP A 79 -9.55 -15.98 8.16
N ALA A 80 -10.64 -16.37 7.53
CA ALA A 80 -12.00 -16.03 7.98
C ALA A 80 -12.25 -16.45 9.43
N LYS A 81 -11.75 -17.62 9.83
CA LYS A 81 -11.93 -18.14 11.20
C LYS A 81 -11.22 -17.27 12.24
N ALA A 82 -9.97 -16.90 12.00
CA ALA A 82 -9.23 -16.05 12.92
C ALA A 82 -9.77 -14.61 12.93
N ALA A 83 -10.17 -14.08 11.77
CA ALA A 83 -10.77 -12.75 11.66
C ALA A 83 -12.08 -12.66 12.48
N LEU A 84 -12.99 -13.62 12.31
CA LEU A 84 -14.25 -13.64 13.07
C LEU A 84 -14.04 -13.87 14.56
N ARG A 85 -13.08 -14.71 14.95
CA ARG A 85 -12.71 -14.90 16.37
C ARG A 85 -12.21 -13.57 16.95
N ARG A 86 -11.29 -12.88 16.26
CA ARG A 86 -10.79 -11.57 16.70
C ARG A 86 -11.91 -10.53 16.78
N ALA A 87 -12.80 -10.49 15.80
CA ALA A 87 -13.96 -9.61 15.81
C ALA A 87 -14.87 -9.86 17.03
N ALA A 88 -15.10 -11.12 17.38
CA ALA A 88 -15.89 -11.47 18.57
C ALA A 88 -15.18 -11.08 19.90
N GLU A 89 -13.87 -11.23 19.97
CA GLU A 89 -13.07 -10.76 21.11
C GLU A 89 -13.17 -9.23 21.28
N GLU A 90 -13.11 -8.48 20.19
CA GLU A 90 -13.27 -7.02 20.20
C GLU A 90 -14.70 -6.60 20.59
N ASP A 91 -15.73 -7.28 20.08
CA ASP A 91 -17.14 -7.04 20.47
C ASP A 91 -17.39 -7.32 21.96
N ALA A 92 -16.69 -8.31 22.53
CA ALA A 92 -16.81 -8.65 23.95
C ALA A 92 -16.03 -7.69 24.87
N ALA A 93 -15.10 -6.89 24.33
CA ALA A 93 -14.34 -5.93 25.11
C ALA A 93 -15.26 -4.83 25.67
N SER A 94 -15.01 -4.43 26.92
CA SER A 94 -15.86 -3.43 27.59
C SER A 94 -15.86 -2.09 26.83
N PRO A 95 -17.03 -1.50 26.55
CA PRO A 95 -17.12 -0.16 25.96
C PRO A 95 -16.44 0.96 26.77
N ARG A 96 -16.06 0.68 28.03
CA ARG A 96 -15.38 1.61 28.93
C ARG A 96 -13.86 1.52 28.87
N THR A 97 -13.30 0.51 28.20
CA THR A 97 -11.85 0.43 27.93
C THR A 97 -11.50 1.34 26.77
N ALA A 98 -10.38 2.05 26.89
CA ALA A 98 -9.85 2.79 25.75
C ALA A 98 -9.48 1.79 24.64
N HIS A 99 -10.14 1.89 23.50
CA HIS A 99 -9.84 1.08 22.33
C HIS A 99 -8.71 1.70 21.52
N GLY A 100 -7.93 0.86 20.82
CA GLY A 100 -6.93 1.34 19.87
C GLY A 100 -7.56 2.04 18.67
N THR A 101 -6.78 2.86 17.99
CA THR A 101 -7.21 3.70 16.85
C THR A 101 -7.85 2.88 15.70
N LEU A 102 -7.47 1.60 15.57
CA LEU A 102 -7.97 0.70 14.53
C LEU A 102 -8.93 -0.37 15.08
N TRP A 103 -9.52 -0.15 16.24
CA TRP A 103 -10.43 -1.11 16.87
C TRP A 103 -11.55 -1.54 15.92
N GLY A 104 -11.59 -2.86 15.65
CA GLY A 104 -12.57 -3.47 14.76
C GLY A 104 -12.43 -3.11 13.28
N VAL A 105 -11.31 -2.55 12.83
CA VAL A 105 -11.08 -2.18 11.43
C VAL A 105 -10.56 -3.37 10.64
N PRO A 106 -11.30 -3.89 9.63
CA PRO A 106 -10.84 -4.97 8.76
C PRO A 106 -9.75 -4.50 7.79
N ILE A 107 -8.61 -5.20 7.78
CA ILE A 107 -7.45 -4.88 6.95
C ILE A 107 -6.87 -6.09 6.24
N LEU A 108 -6.07 -5.84 5.20
CA LEU A 108 -5.32 -6.85 4.46
C LEU A 108 -3.81 -6.56 4.51
N ILE A 109 -3.01 -7.61 4.51
CA ILE A 109 -1.54 -7.55 4.58
C ILE A 109 -0.97 -8.06 3.26
N LYS A 110 0.02 -7.37 2.68
CA LYS A 110 0.73 -7.85 1.48
C LYS A 110 1.52 -9.13 1.81
N ALA A 111 1.52 -10.10 0.92
CA ALA A 111 2.04 -11.45 1.18
C ALA A 111 3.57 -11.55 1.36
N ASN A 112 4.33 -10.46 1.23
CA ASN A 112 5.74 -10.42 1.63
C ASN A 112 5.96 -9.97 3.08
N THR A 113 4.89 -9.65 3.83
CA THR A 113 4.98 -9.18 5.20
C THR A 113 4.62 -10.31 6.16
N SER A 114 5.50 -10.60 7.10
CA SER A 114 5.38 -11.67 8.08
C SER A 114 4.21 -11.43 9.04
N VAL A 115 3.35 -12.42 9.13
CA VAL A 115 2.27 -12.52 10.12
C VAL A 115 2.46 -13.82 10.87
N ASN A 116 2.47 -13.78 12.17
CA ASN A 116 2.67 -14.96 13.02
C ASN A 116 1.74 -16.11 12.63
N GLY A 117 2.31 -17.27 12.33
CA GLY A 117 1.59 -18.48 11.94
C GLY A 117 1.09 -18.50 10.48
N TRP A 118 1.28 -17.45 9.69
CA TRP A 118 0.91 -17.43 8.28
C TRP A 118 2.13 -17.68 7.39
N VAL A 119 1.88 -18.18 6.18
CA VAL A 119 2.93 -18.36 5.17
C VAL A 119 3.28 -16.98 4.59
N THR A 120 4.53 -16.57 4.67
CA THR A 120 5.05 -15.39 3.97
C THR A 120 5.51 -15.81 2.57
N SER A 121 4.58 -15.88 1.63
CA SER A 121 4.86 -16.42 0.31
C SER A 121 5.71 -15.50 -0.57
N ALA A 122 5.72 -14.21 -0.33
CA ALA A 122 6.30 -13.20 -1.21
C ALA A 122 5.88 -13.37 -2.70
N GLY A 123 4.67 -13.94 -2.95
CA GLY A 123 4.15 -14.29 -4.28
C GLY A 123 4.76 -15.54 -4.90
N TRP A 124 5.82 -16.10 -4.33
CA TRP A 124 6.60 -17.18 -4.89
C TRP A 124 6.15 -18.56 -4.39
N LYS A 125 5.91 -19.48 -5.35
CA LYS A 125 5.48 -20.88 -5.05
C LYS A 125 6.51 -21.64 -4.19
N GLY A 126 7.81 -21.33 -4.30
CA GLY A 126 8.87 -22.00 -3.54
C GLY A 126 8.68 -21.88 -2.02
N TYR A 127 8.05 -20.80 -1.54
CA TYR A 127 7.72 -20.64 -0.13
C TYR A 127 6.41 -21.31 0.31
N THR A 128 5.70 -21.95 -0.61
CA THR A 128 4.43 -22.62 -0.33
C THR A 128 4.51 -24.17 -0.41
N ILE A 129 5.71 -24.74 -0.50
CA ILE A 129 5.95 -26.19 -0.60
C ILE A 129 5.40 -26.88 0.66
N PRO A 130 4.49 -27.87 0.53
CA PRO A 130 3.89 -28.56 1.67
C PRO A 130 4.93 -29.14 2.64
N GLY A 131 4.79 -28.84 3.92
CA GLY A 131 5.71 -29.25 4.99
C GLY A 131 7.02 -28.45 5.08
N LYS A 132 7.26 -27.52 4.14
CA LYS A 132 8.46 -26.68 4.06
C LYS A 132 8.15 -25.20 3.85
N GLN A 133 6.89 -24.80 4.12
CA GLN A 133 6.41 -23.44 3.93
C GLN A 133 7.21 -22.45 4.77
N LEU A 134 7.38 -21.25 4.27
CA LEU A 134 7.92 -20.12 5.04
C LEU A 134 6.84 -19.59 6.00
N VAL A 135 6.57 -20.34 7.08
CA VAL A 135 5.65 -19.91 8.14
C VAL A 135 6.40 -19.02 9.11
N SER A 136 6.02 -17.76 9.19
CA SER A 136 6.67 -16.84 10.10
C SER A 136 6.39 -17.14 11.57
N PRO A 137 7.41 -17.21 12.45
CA PRO A 137 7.22 -17.46 13.88
C PRO A 137 6.72 -16.23 14.66
N ARG A 138 6.67 -15.06 14.02
CA ARG A 138 6.26 -13.79 14.65
C ARG A 138 5.74 -12.79 13.63
N ASP A 139 5.00 -11.78 14.12
CA ASP A 139 4.58 -10.64 13.32
C ASP A 139 5.78 -9.75 12.97
N ALA A 140 5.80 -9.19 11.76
CA ALA A 140 6.59 -7.98 11.47
C ALA A 140 6.13 -6.84 12.38
N LEU A 141 7.00 -5.90 12.74
CA LEU A 141 6.63 -4.83 13.69
C LEU A 141 5.42 -4.03 13.23
N VAL A 142 5.32 -3.71 11.94
CA VAL A 142 4.16 -3.01 11.38
C VAL A 142 2.86 -3.79 11.58
N VAL A 143 2.89 -5.13 11.46
CA VAL A 143 1.73 -6.00 11.72
C VAL A 143 1.40 -6.03 13.21
N ALA A 144 2.40 -6.18 14.07
CA ALA A 144 2.21 -6.18 15.52
C ALA A 144 1.55 -4.88 16.00
N ARG A 145 1.95 -3.74 15.45
CA ARG A 145 1.36 -2.42 15.74
C ARG A 145 -0.07 -2.30 15.26
N LEU A 146 -0.35 -2.71 14.02
CA LEU A 146 -1.70 -2.71 13.46
C LEU A 146 -2.65 -3.59 14.29
N ARG A 147 -2.20 -4.82 14.64
CA ARG A 147 -2.94 -5.74 15.51
C ARG A 147 -3.13 -5.16 16.92
N GLY A 148 -2.09 -4.58 17.50
CA GLY A 148 -2.13 -3.94 18.81
C GLY A 148 -3.05 -2.72 18.86
N ALA A 149 -3.25 -2.01 17.75
CA ALA A 149 -4.21 -0.93 17.61
C ALA A 149 -5.67 -1.41 17.41
N GLY A 150 -5.92 -2.73 17.38
CA GLY A 150 -7.26 -3.32 17.27
C GLY A 150 -7.70 -3.66 15.84
N ALA A 151 -6.79 -3.70 14.86
CA ALA A 151 -7.15 -4.10 13.52
C ALA A 151 -7.50 -5.60 13.42
N VAL A 152 -8.49 -5.92 12.59
CA VAL A 152 -8.90 -7.28 12.24
C VAL A 152 -8.24 -7.67 10.93
N LEU A 153 -7.25 -8.57 10.99
CA LEU A 153 -6.54 -9.07 9.81
C LEU A 153 -7.40 -10.10 9.08
N LEU A 154 -7.79 -9.83 7.83
CA LEU A 154 -8.63 -10.72 7.03
C LEU A 154 -7.82 -11.77 6.26
N GLY A 155 -6.60 -11.42 5.82
CA GLY A 155 -5.78 -12.28 4.97
C GLY A 155 -4.60 -11.57 4.33
N GLN A 156 -4.00 -12.24 3.33
CA GLN A 156 -2.84 -11.74 2.59
C GLN A 156 -3.18 -11.52 1.11
N THR A 157 -2.71 -10.39 0.58
CA THR A 157 -2.94 -9.99 -0.80
C THR A 157 -1.89 -10.53 -1.75
N ASN A 158 -2.31 -10.82 -2.98
CA ASN A 158 -1.45 -11.28 -4.06
C ASN A 158 -0.43 -10.21 -4.48
N MET A 159 0.73 -10.67 -4.97
CA MET A 159 1.84 -9.84 -5.43
C MET A 159 2.72 -10.65 -6.38
N PRO A 160 3.47 -10.05 -7.30
CA PRO A 160 4.42 -10.80 -8.11
C PRO A 160 5.56 -11.36 -7.24
N ASP A 161 6.19 -12.41 -7.72
CA ASP A 161 7.29 -13.09 -7.03
C ASP A 161 8.34 -12.08 -6.57
N PHE A 162 8.62 -12.07 -5.25
CA PHE A 162 9.58 -11.19 -4.59
C PHE A 162 9.36 -9.68 -4.80
N ALA A 163 8.17 -9.27 -5.16
CA ALA A 163 7.86 -7.88 -5.53
C ALA A 163 8.64 -7.36 -6.77
N ALA A 164 9.15 -8.25 -7.63
CA ALA A 164 10.11 -7.93 -8.69
C ALA A 164 9.48 -7.51 -10.03
N SER A 165 8.22 -7.10 -10.05
CA SER A 165 7.53 -6.69 -11.27
C SER A 165 6.55 -5.54 -11.02
N ASP A 166 6.33 -4.71 -12.06
CA ASP A 166 5.30 -3.69 -12.13
C ASP A 166 3.93 -4.25 -12.53
N THR A 167 3.85 -5.56 -12.84
CA THR A 167 2.62 -6.33 -13.02
C THR A 167 2.29 -7.08 -11.73
N ASN A 168 1.09 -7.65 -11.63
CA ASN A 168 0.73 -8.45 -10.45
C ASN A 168 0.43 -9.90 -10.82
N ILE A 169 1.46 -10.57 -11.37
CA ILE A 169 1.44 -11.98 -11.72
C ILE A 169 2.39 -12.74 -10.81
N SER A 170 1.89 -13.72 -10.06
CA SER A 170 2.67 -14.54 -9.13
C SER A 170 2.66 -16.02 -9.50
N THR A 171 3.72 -16.73 -9.11
CA THR A 171 3.74 -18.20 -9.24
C THR A 171 2.88 -18.89 -8.17
N ALA A 172 2.58 -18.21 -7.07
CA ALA A 172 1.73 -18.73 -5.99
C ALA A 172 0.24 -18.58 -6.28
N GLY A 173 -0.22 -17.49 -6.93
CA GLY A 173 -1.65 -17.19 -7.08
C GLY A 173 -2.10 -16.78 -8.50
N GLY A 174 -1.17 -16.69 -9.45
CA GLY A 174 -1.46 -16.23 -10.81
C GLY A 174 -1.68 -14.72 -10.92
N ARG A 175 -2.41 -14.28 -11.95
CA ARG A 175 -2.62 -12.87 -12.29
C ARG A 175 -3.76 -12.26 -11.47
N THR A 176 -3.52 -11.09 -10.87
CA THR A 176 -4.56 -10.24 -10.30
C THR A 176 -5.12 -9.30 -11.36
N GLY A 177 -6.44 -9.16 -11.42
CA GLY A 177 -7.10 -8.18 -12.28
C GLY A 177 -7.29 -6.84 -11.59
N ASP A 178 -7.34 -5.74 -12.35
CA ASP A 178 -7.62 -4.40 -11.86
C ASP A 178 -9.09 -4.23 -11.48
N ALA A 179 -9.39 -3.46 -10.42
CA ALA A 179 -10.76 -3.25 -9.95
C ALA A 179 -11.64 -2.50 -10.96
N TYR A 180 -11.06 -1.69 -11.85
CA TYR A 180 -11.76 -0.94 -12.91
C TYR A 180 -11.86 -1.71 -14.23
N GLY A 181 -11.27 -2.90 -14.30
CA GLY A 181 -11.40 -3.81 -15.43
C GLY A 181 -10.45 -4.98 -15.31
N VAL A 182 -10.99 -6.19 -15.11
CA VAL A 182 -10.26 -7.43 -14.78
C VAL A 182 -9.09 -7.73 -15.72
N ARG A 183 -9.19 -7.37 -16.99
CA ARG A 183 -8.14 -7.59 -17.99
C ARG A 183 -6.93 -6.66 -17.84
N PHE A 184 -7.09 -5.52 -17.17
CA PHE A 184 -6.04 -4.54 -17.03
C PHE A 184 -5.10 -4.86 -15.85
N SER A 185 -3.88 -4.35 -15.93
CA SER A 185 -2.91 -4.45 -14.86
C SER A 185 -3.32 -3.58 -13.67
N PRO A 186 -3.44 -4.14 -12.46
CA PRO A 186 -3.65 -3.33 -11.26
C PRO A 186 -2.38 -2.58 -10.85
N GLY A 187 -1.29 -2.70 -11.63
CA GLY A 187 0.03 -2.30 -11.23
C GLY A 187 0.67 -3.28 -10.26
N GLY A 188 1.95 -3.07 -9.99
CA GLY A 188 2.74 -3.93 -9.12
C GLY A 188 3.78 -3.14 -8.31
N SER A 189 4.24 -3.75 -7.29
CA SER A 189 3.99 -5.12 -6.81
C SER A 189 2.87 -5.24 -5.76
N SER A 190 2.23 -4.15 -5.29
CA SER A 190 1.11 -4.21 -4.35
C SER A 190 -0.26 -4.21 -5.05
N GLY A 191 -0.33 -4.79 -6.26
CA GLY A 191 -1.54 -4.81 -7.08
C GLY A 191 -2.70 -5.55 -6.41
N GLY A 192 -2.42 -6.67 -5.75
CA GLY A 192 -3.45 -7.40 -4.99
C GLY A 192 -4.05 -6.55 -3.88
N THR A 193 -3.22 -5.81 -3.13
CA THR A 193 -3.71 -4.87 -2.10
C THR A 193 -4.55 -3.76 -2.72
N ALA A 194 -4.08 -3.17 -3.82
CA ALA A 194 -4.79 -2.08 -4.47
C ALA A 194 -6.16 -2.53 -5.00
N THR A 195 -6.21 -3.65 -5.73
CA THR A 195 -7.48 -4.22 -6.21
C THR A 195 -8.43 -4.54 -5.05
N ALA A 196 -7.95 -5.21 -4.00
CA ALA A 196 -8.76 -5.59 -2.85
C ALA A 196 -9.36 -4.37 -2.12
N VAL A 197 -8.56 -3.32 -1.88
CA VAL A 197 -9.02 -2.09 -1.22
C VAL A 197 -9.99 -1.32 -2.12
N ALA A 198 -9.70 -1.20 -3.41
CA ALA A 198 -10.60 -0.55 -4.37
C ALA A 198 -11.94 -1.29 -4.50
N ALA A 199 -11.92 -2.63 -4.46
CA ALA A 199 -13.10 -3.48 -4.49
C ALA A 199 -13.88 -3.53 -3.16
N ASN A 200 -13.44 -2.80 -2.13
CA ASN A 200 -14.02 -2.85 -0.79
C ASN A 200 -13.94 -4.24 -0.15
N PHE A 201 -12.80 -4.95 -0.28
CA PHE A 201 -12.52 -6.19 0.46
C PHE A 201 -11.90 -5.93 1.84
N ALA A 202 -11.46 -4.70 2.08
CA ALA A 202 -10.96 -4.20 3.36
C ALA A 202 -11.11 -2.67 3.44
N VAL A 203 -10.93 -2.09 4.62
CA VAL A 203 -10.90 -0.63 4.79
C VAL A 203 -9.62 -0.05 4.22
N PHE A 204 -8.48 -0.69 4.49
CA PHE A 204 -7.19 -0.40 3.88
C PHE A 204 -6.32 -1.67 3.88
N GLY A 205 -5.17 -1.59 3.23
CA GLY A 205 -4.18 -2.67 3.27
C GLY A 205 -2.75 -2.13 3.28
N THR A 206 -1.79 -3.00 3.59
CA THR A 206 -0.37 -2.66 3.53
C THR A 206 0.21 -2.92 2.15
N GLY A 207 1.17 -2.11 1.75
CA GLY A 207 1.98 -2.31 0.56
C GLY A 207 3.46 -2.19 0.86
N THR A 208 4.30 -2.60 -0.09
CA THR A 208 5.74 -2.33 -0.07
C THR A 208 6.15 -1.64 -1.36
N ASP A 209 7.17 -0.80 -1.30
CA ASP A 209 7.61 0.02 -2.42
C ASP A 209 9.14 0.07 -2.47
N THR A 210 9.71 -0.46 -3.56
CA THR A 210 11.14 -0.46 -3.84
C THR A 210 11.51 0.53 -4.94
N ALA A 211 10.51 0.83 -5.81
CA ALA A 211 10.62 1.78 -6.91
C ALA A 211 9.33 2.58 -7.12
N ASN A 212 8.15 1.92 -7.04
CA ASN A 212 6.84 2.51 -7.32
C ASN A 212 5.69 1.64 -6.78
N SER A 213 6.00 0.59 -6.04
CA SER A 213 5.08 -0.54 -5.82
C SER A 213 3.96 -0.32 -4.79
N ILE A 214 3.85 0.84 -4.16
CA ILE A 214 2.66 1.35 -3.46
C ILE A 214 1.93 2.35 -4.37
N ARG A 215 2.67 3.28 -4.96
CA ARG A 215 2.18 4.48 -5.62
C ARG A 215 1.55 4.18 -6.97
N GLN A 216 2.19 3.35 -7.79
CA GLN A 216 1.67 2.88 -9.07
C GLN A 216 0.37 2.07 -8.91
N PRO A 217 0.28 1.01 -8.07
CA PRO A 217 -0.98 0.30 -7.86
C PRO A 217 -2.08 1.18 -7.29
N ALA A 218 -1.75 2.14 -6.41
CA ALA A 218 -2.72 3.11 -5.91
C ALA A 218 -3.28 3.97 -7.05
N ALA A 219 -2.41 4.44 -7.98
CA ALA A 219 -2.82 5.22 -9.15
C ALA A 219 -3.76 4.44 -10.07
N ASN A 220 -3.44 3.18 -10.37
CA ASN A 220 -4.26 2.32 -11.24
C ASN A 220 -5.63 2.00 -10.64
N ASN A 221 -5.74 1.95 -9.32
CA ASN A 221 -6.96 1.59 -8.61
C ASN A 221 -7.66 2.80 -7.96
N SER A 222 -7.32 4.03 -8.37
CA SER A 222 -7.93 5.27 -7.84
C SER A 222 -7.90 5.33 -6.31
N LEU A 223 -6.76 4.99 -5.71
CA LEU A 223 -6.50 4.96 -4.27
C LEU A 223 -5.48 6.01 -3.85
N VAL A 224 -5.39 6.19 -2.55
CA VAL A 224 -4.28 6.88 -1.88
C VAL A 224 -3.25 5.83 -1.48
N GLY A 225 -2.00 6.01 -1.92
CA GLY A 225 -0.87 5.16 -1.52
C GLY A 225 0.25 6.02 -0.94
N ILE A 226 0.65 5.78 0.29
CA ILE A 226 1.73 6.54 0.95
C ILE A 226 3.02 5.72 0.95
N LEU A 227 4.04 6.24 0.30
CA LEU A 227 5.43 5.88 0.51
C LEU A 227 6.00 6.84 1.57
N PRO A 228 6.21 6.42 2.81
CA PRO A 228 6.75 7.31 3.84
C PRO A 228 8.24 7.57 3.63
N THR A 229 8.79 8.56 4.33
CA THR A 229 10.24 8.74 4.46
C THR A 229 10.92 7.42 4.82
N ARG A 230 12.01 7.07 4.12
CA ARG A 230 12.75 5.81 4.38
C ARG A 230 13.22 5.77 5.84
N GLY A 231 12.81 4.70 6.55
CA GLY A 231 13.06 4.53 7.97
C GLY A 231 11.99 5.10 8.90
N LEU A 232 10.91 5.69 8.38
CA LEU A 232 9.76 6.07 9.21
C LEU A 232 8.98 4.83 9.68
N THR A 233 8.85 3.84 8.80
CA THR A 233 8.26 2.52 9.08
C THR A 233 9.33 1.45 8.95
N SER A 234 9.25 0.40 9.79
CA SER A 234 10.18 -0.72 9.76
C SER A 234 9.89 -1.66 8.58
N ILE A 235 10.97 -2.15 7.95
CA ILE A 235 10.90 -3.26 6.97
C ILE A 235 11.34 -4.59 7.57
N ALA A 236 11.68 -4.67 8.85
CA ALA A 236 11.96 -5.94 9.51
C ALA A 236 10.72 -6.83 9.51
N GLY A 237 10.88 -8.07 9.05
CA GLY A 237 9.78 -9.01 8.82
C GLY A 237 9.06 -8.82 7.49
N ILE A 238 9.61 -7.99 6.60
CA ILE A 238 9.17 -7.91 5.20
C ILE A 238 10.21 -8.61 4.34
N HIS A 239 9.79 -9.65 3.60
CA HIS A 239 10.69 -10.31 2.64
C HIS A 239 11.14 -9.27 1.59
N PRO A 240 12.45 -9.01 1.47
CA PRO A 240 12.95 -7.92 0.65
C PRO A 240 12.91 -8.25 -0.84
N LEU A 241 12.72 -7.22 -1.67
CA LEU A 241 13.22 -7.19 -3.04
C LEU A 241 14.63 -6.57 -3.05
N ASP A 242 14.80 -5.49 -2.29
CA ASP A 242 16.03 -4.72 -2.20
C ASP A 242 16.04 -3.94 -0.87
N TRP A 243 16.53 -4.55 0.18
CA TRP A 243 16.42 -4.04 1.55
C TRP A 243 17.02 -2.63 1.77
N LEU A 244 17.91 -2.18 0.87
CA LEU A 244 18.46 -0.82 0.91
C LEU A 244 17.46 0.22 0.40
N ARG A 245 16.44 -0.20 -0.36
CA ARG A 245 15.47 0.67 -1.03
C ARG A 245 14.03 0.39 -0.60
N ASP A 246 13.77 -0.79 -0.08
CA ASP A 246 12.42 -1.20 0.33
C ASP A 246 11.86 -0.27 1.40
N ASN A 247 10.56 -0.02 1.31
CA ASN A 247 9.79 0.73 2.28
C ASN A 247 8.39 0.12 2.36
N THR A 248 7.64 0.42 3.43
CA THR A 248 6.26 -0.06 3.60
C THR A 248 5.34 1.07 4.01
N GLY A 249 4.11 1.02 3.52
CA GLY A 249 3.10 2.02 3.81
C GLY A 249 1.69 1.55 3.46
N PRO A 250 0.67 2.35 3.75
CA PRO A 250 -0.72 2.02 3.53
C PRO A 250 -1.19 2.34 2.11
N LEU A 251 -2.16 1.52 1.63
CA LEU A 251 -3.06 1.83 0.51
C LEU A 251 -4.49 1.93 1.05
N ALA A 252 -5.17 3.05 0.79
CA ALA A 252 -6.51 3.32 1.30
C ALA A 252 -7.35 4.08 0.27
N ARG A 253 -8.68 4.13 0.47
CA ARG A 253 -9.59 4.84 -0.43
C ARG A 253 -9.56 6.36 -0.27
N ASN A 254 -9.04 6.86 0.86
CA ASN A 254 -8.94 8.31 1.15
C ASN A 254 -7.72 8.62 2.01
N VAL A 255 -7.32 9.89 2.01
CA VAL A 255 -6.12 10.38 2.71
C VAL A 255 -6.26 10.21 4.23
N ALA A 256 -7.42 10.42 4.79
CA ALA A 256 -7.62 10.33 6.24
C ALA A 256 -7.38 8.91 6.77
N THR A 257 -7.89 7.89 6.07
CA THR A 257 -7.63 6.48 6.40
C THR A 257 -6.15 6.14 6.24
N ALA A 258 -5.51 6.57 5.15
CA ALA A 258 -4.08 6.33 4.92
C ALA A 258 -3.20 6.99 6.00
N ALA A 259 -3.52 8.23 6.40
CA ALA A 259 -2.83 8.95 7.47
C ALA A 259 -2.94 8.23 8.82
N THR A 260 -4.14 7.79 9.18
CA THR A 260 -4.39 7.03 10.42
C THR A 260 -3.62 5.70 10.41
N ALA A 261 -3.61 4.99 9.28
CA ALA A 261 -2.87 3.74 9.15
C ALA A 261 -1.35 3.96 9.28
N LEU A 262 -0.79 4.99 8.62
CA LEU A 262 0.63 5.32 8.71
C LEU A 262 1.04 5.70 10.14
N GLU A 263 0.20 6.45 10.84
CA GLU A 263 0.43 6.82 12.25
C GLU A 263 0.63 5.59 13.14
N VAL A 264 -0.15 4.53 12.91
CA VAL A 264 0.00 3.27 13.65
C VAL A 264 1.24 2.48 13.21
N MET A 265 1.58 2.52 11.92
CA MET A 265 2.70 1.74 11.36
C MET A 265 4.08 2.29 11.74
N GLN A 266 4.22 3.60 11.97
CA GLN A 266 5.51 4.28 12.16
C GLN A 266 6.22 3.93 13.47
N GLY A 267 7.53 4.14 13.49
CA GLY A 267 8.38 4.18 14.70
C GLY A 267 9.56 3.23 14.66
N ASP A 268 10.45 3.44 15.64
CA ASP A 268 11.73 2.72 15.75
C ASP A 268 11.56 1.22 15.94
N ASP A 269 12.43 0.44 15.30
CA ASP A 269 12.53 -1.01 15.40
C ASP A 269 14.01 -1.41 15.56
N PRO A 270 14.38 -2.12 16.63
CA PRO A 270 15.75 -2.60 16.82
C PRO A 270 16.25 -3.52 15.70
N LEU A 271 15.36 -4.19 14.97
CA LEU A 271 15.68 -5.08 13.85
C LEU A 271 15.83 -4.37 12.50
N ASP A 272 15.43 -3.10 12.43
CA ASP A 272 15.64 -2.24 11.25
C ASP A 272 16.44 -0.99 11.62
N PRO A 273 17.77 -1.00 11.41
CA PRO A 273 18.64 0.13 11.76
C PRO A 273 18.25 1.46 11.10
N TRP A 274 17.56 1.42 9.96
CA TRP A 274 17.10 2.62 9.26
C TRP A 274 16.07 3.41 10.05
N THR A 275 15.34 2.74 10.96
CA THR A 275 14.32 3.40 11.78
C THR A 275 14.89 4.13 12.99
N LYS A 276 16.18 3.93 13.31
CA LYS A 276 16.81 4.50 14.51
C LYS A 276 16.67 6.02 14.56
N GLY A 277 15.96 6.49 15.58
CA GLY A 277 15.70 7.90 15.82
C GLY A 277 14.67 8.52 14.87
N SER A 278 13.89 7.73 14.14
CA SER A 278 12.85 8.21 13.24
C SER A 278 11.80 9.05 13.96
N THR A 279 11.41 8.62 15.15
CA THR A 279 10.43 9.33 16.00
C THR A 279 10.89 10.73 16.44
N SER A 280 12.20 10.99 16.48
CA SER A 280 12.75 12.32 16.79
C SER A 280 12.94 13.21 15.55
N LYS A 281 13.08 12.61 14.36
CA LYS A 281 13.31 13.30 13.09
C LYS A 281 11.99 13.65 12.39
N ALA A 282 11.02 12.73 12.44
CA ALA A 282 9.72 12.91 11.80
C ALA A 282 8.89 14.02 12.46
N GLN A 283 8.01 14.62 11.68
CA GLN A 283 6.96 15.48 12.20
C GLN A 283 6.11 14.70 13.21
N ARG A 284 5.71 15.37 14.29
CA ARG A 284 4.99 14.71 15.37
C ARG A 284 3.58 14.29 14.93
N ALA A 285 3.22 13.06 15.25
CA ALA A 285 1.84 12.58 15.18
C ALA A 285 0.92 13.39 16.14
N PRO A 286 -0.39 13.42 15.91
CA PRO A 286 -1.10 12.62 14.92
C PRO A 286 -1.07 13.22 13.50
N TYR A 287 -0.88 12.38 12.48
CA TYR A 287 -0.93 12.82 11.08
C TYR A 287 -2.31 13.38 10.69
N THR A 288 -3.36 12.97 11.40
CA THR A 288 -4.70 13.54 11.25
C THR A 288 -4.78 15.03 11.59
N ALA A 289 -3.81 15.59 12.35
CA ALA A 289 -3.73 17.02 12.62
C ALA A 289 -3.36 17.86 11.37
N TYR A 290 -2.77 17.22 10.36
CA TYR A 290 -2.39 17.84 9.09
C TYR A 290 -3.52 17.87 8.06
N LEU A 291 -4.67 17.23 8.32
CA LEU A 291 -5.82 17.13 7.41
C LEU A 291 -6.59 18.45 7.35
N LYS A 292 -6.03 19.43 6.66
CA LYS A 292 -6.62 20.76 6.46
C LYS A 292 -7.04 20.93 5.01
N LYS A 293 -8.29 21.35 4.77
CA LYS A 293 -8.85 21.53 3.41
C LYS A 293 -8.09 22.59 2.61
N ASP A 294 -7.53 23.58 3.29
CA ASP A 294 -6.77 24.69 2.71
C ASP A 294 -5.25 24.48 2.73
N ALA A 295 -4.78 23.25 2.99
CA ALA A 295 -3.34 22.93 3.10
C ALA A 295 -2.53 23.25 1.83
N LEU A 296 -3.17 23.35 0.66
CA LEU A 296 -2.52 23.74 -0.60
C LEU A 296 -2.38 25.24 -0.79
N LYS A 297 -3.08 26.06 0.00
CA LYS A 297 -3.07 27.51 -0.17
C LYS A 297 -1.66 28.11 0.05
N GLY A 298 -1.16 28.77 -0.97
CA GLY A 298 0.17 29.38 -0.95
C GLY A 298 1.34 28.41 -1.11
N LYS A 299 1.07 27.11 -1.30
CA LYS A 299 2.11 26.10 -1.54
C LYS A 299 2.64 26.14 -2.95
N ARG A 300 3.91 25.74 -3.12
CA ARG A 300 4.64 25.83 -4.39
C ARG A 300 5.20 24.46 -4.75
N PHE A 301 4.87 23.95 -5.91
CA PHE A 301 5.34 22.65 -6.40
C PHE A 301 6.08 22.82 -7.72
N GLY A 302 7.16 22.06 -7.87
CA GLY A 302 7.87 21.90 -9.13
C GLY A 302 7.43 20.64 -9.86
N VAL A 303 7.60 20.60 -11.18
CA VAL A 303 7.41 19.39 -11.98
C VAL A 303 8.79 18.84 -12.36
N PRO A 304 9.15 17.59 -11.98
CA PRO A 304 10.39 16.96 -12.41
C PRO A 304 10.44 16.86 -13.94
N TRP A 305 11.38 17.58 -14.56
CA TRP A 305 11.44 17.71 -16.01
C TRP A 305 11.57 16.37 -16.73
N PHE A 306 12.44 15.50 -16.22
CA PHE A 306 12.67 14.18 -16.83
C PHE A 306 11.45 13.25 -16.78
N VAL A 307 10.54 13.41 -15.79
CA VAL A 307 9.30 12.62 -15.74
C VAL A 307 8.36 13.04 -16.85
N LEU A 308 8.32 14.36 -17.16
CA LEU A 308 7.42 14.92 -18.16
C LEU A 308 7.93 14.72 -19.60
N GLU A 309 9.22 14.94 -19.81
CA GLU A 309 9.84 14.98 -21.15
C GLU A 309 10.71 13.74 -21.46
N GLY A 310 10.97 12.89 -20.46
CA GLY A 310 11.79 11.71 -20.60
C GLY A 310 13.27 11.94 -20.41
N SER A 311 14.04 10.88 -20.60
CA SER A 311 15.50 10.86 -20.49
C SER A 311 16.12 10.11 -21.67
N PRO A 312 16.35 10.80 -22.82
CA PRO A 312 16.92 10.20 -24.02
C PRO A 312 18.25 9.49 -23.77
N THR A 313 19.09 10.03 -22.89
CA THR A 313 20.39 9.42 -22.53
C THR A 313 20.24 8.07 -21.86
N VAL A 314 19.14 7.85 -21.10
CA VAL A 314 18.91 6.60 -20.39
C VAL A 314 18.19 5.57 -21.27
N TYR A 315 17.22 6.01 -22.05
CA TYR A 315 16.37 5.09 -22.84
C TYR A 315 16.79 4.97 -24.31
N GLY A 316 17.69 5.86 -24.75
CA GLY A 316 18.16 5.88 -26.12
C GLY A 316 17.14 6.46 -27.11
N THR A 317 17.54 6.45 -28.39
CA THR A 317 16.74 6.93 -29.53
C THR A 317 16.45 5.77 -30.46
N ASP A 318 16.03 4.61 -29.93
CA ASP A 318 15.63 3.48 -30.76
C ASP A 318 14.41 3.91 -31.60
N PRO A 319 14.52 3.99 -32.92
CA PRO A 319 13.42 4.43 -33.78
C PRO A 319 12.24 3.43 -33.79
N ASP A 320 12.48 2.18 -33.38
CA ASP A 320 11.46 1.14 -33.28
C ASP A 320 10.86 1.01 -31.87
N ALA A 321 11.44 1.73 -30.87
CA ALA A 321 10.84 1.83 -29.56
C ALA A 321 9.61 2.75 -29.61
N PRO A 322 8.58 2.50 -28.80
CA PRO A 322 7.47 3.44 -28.71
C PRO A 322 8.01 4.82 -28.32
N PRO A 323 7.38 5.91 -28.79
CA PRO A 323 7.94 7.28 -28.81
C PRO A 323 8.12 7.93 -27.42
N LEU A 324 8.46 7.14 -26.41
CA LEU A 324 8.36 7.59 -25.03
C LEU A 324 9.67 8.11 -24.46
N ASN A 325 10.83 7.86 -25.02
CA ASN A 325 12.10 8.27 -24.40
C ASN A 325 12.02 8.42 -22.86
N GLY A 326 11.09 7.70 -22.20
CA GLY A 326 10.75 7.78 -20.78
C GLY A 326 9.79 8.92 -20.39
N GLY A 327 9.32 9.77 -21.32
CA GLY A 327 8.36 10.83 -21.06
C GLY A 327 6.90 10.37 -21.08
N VAL A 328 5.99 11.28 -20.75
CA VAL A 328 4.56 10.97 -20.69
C VAL A 328 3.92 10.97 -22.07
N VAL A 329 3.02 10.02 -22.33
CA VAL A 329 2.17 10.01 -23.55
C VAL A 329 1.19 11.18 -23.55
N PRO A 330 0.65 11.58 -24.73
CA PRO A 330 -0.25 12.74 -24.84
C PRO A 330 -1.47 12.68 -23.91
N GLU A 331 -2.10 11.53 -23.76
CA GLU A 331 -3.27 11.33 -22.87
C GLU A 331 -2.90 11.53 -21.40
N THR A 332 -1.75 11.02 -20.96
CA THR A 332 -1.26 11.23 -19.59
C THR A 332 -0.87 12.68 -19.37
N ARG A 333 -0.25 13.33 -20.37
CA ARG A 333 0.05 14.78 -20.32
C ARG A 333 -1.23 15.60 -20.16
N ALA A 334 -2.27 15.30 -20.91
CA ALA A 334 -3.54 16.00 -20.82
C ALA A 334 -4.21 15.80 -19.44
N ALA A 335 -4.21 14.59 -18.90
CA ALA A 335 -4.73 14.29 -17.56
C ALA A 335 -3.91 15.02 -16.47
N PHE A 336 -2.59 15.05 -16.61
CA PHE A 336 -1.69 15.74 -15.67
C PHE A 336 -1.88 17.26 -15.72
N MET A 337 -2.01 17.86 -16.90
CA MET A 337 -2.27 19.31 -17.01
C MET A 337 -3.59 19.69 -16.34
N LYS A 338 -4.62 18.84 -16.45
CA LYS A 338 -5.88 19.04 -15.72
C LYS A 338 -5.66 18.97 -14.20
N ALA A 339 -4.85 18.02 -13.70
CA ALA A 339 -4.52 17.95 -12.27
C ALA A 339 -3.75 19.17 -11.79
N ILE A 340 -2.85 19.77 -12.62
CA ILE A 340 -2.18 21.04 -12.34
C ILE A 340 -3.20 22.18 -12.20
N GLU A 341 -4.20 22.26 -13.07
CA GLU A 341 -5.26 23.27 -12.97
C GLU A 341 -6.06 23.10 -11.66
N GLN A 342 -6.34 21.86 -11.26
CA GLN A 342 -7.01 21.56 -9.99
C GLN A 342 -6.16 22.00 -8.78
N LEU A 343 -4.84 21.74 -8.80
CA LEU A 343 -3.91 22.21 -7.75
C LEU A 343 -3.90 23.75 -7.66
N ARG A 344 -3.86 24.43 -8.81
CA ARG A 344 -3.91 25.90 -8.88
C ARG A 344 -5.24 26.46 -8.36
N ALA A 345 -6.34 25.82 -8.70
CA ALA A 345 -7.67 26.19 -8.19
C ALA A 345 -7.79 26.00 -6.66
N ALA A 346 -7.04 25.02 -6.10
CA ALA A 346 -6.93 24.81 -4.65
C ALA A 346 -5.95 25.78 -3.95
N GLY A 347 -5.35 26.72 -4.70
CA GLY A 347 -4.48 27.78 -4.17
C GLY A 347 -3.00 27.50 -4.22
N ALA A 348 -2.55 26.43 -4.86
CA ALA A 348 -1.14 26.13 -5.06
C ALA A 348 -0.57 26.82 -6.30
N THR A 349 0.75 27.01 -6.31
CA THR A 349 1.51 27.39 -7.50
C THR A 349 2.22 26.16 -8.03
N VAL A 350 2.10 25.87 -9.33
CA VAL A 350 2.84 24.78 -9.99
C VAL A 350 3.75 25.36 -11.06
N ILE A 351 5.04 25.04 -10.97
CA ILE A 351 6.10 25.54 -11.84
C ILE A 351 6.60 24.40 -12.72
N ILE A 352 6.62 24.62 -14.03
CA ILE A 352 7.18 23.71 -15.01
C ILE A 352 8.40 24.40 -15.63
N ASP A 353 9.59 23.89 -15.36
CA ASP A 353 10.83 24.43 -15.91
C ASP A 353 11.85 23.30 -16.08
N LYS A 354 12.63 23.36 -17.17
CA LYS A 354 13.64 22.34 -17.50
C LYS A 354 14.79 22.22 -16.49
N GLN A 355 14.95 23.19 -15.60
CA GLN A 355 15.95 23.17 -14.53
C GLN A 355 15.42 22.55 -13.24
N ILE A 356 14.14 22.19 -13.19
CA ILE A 356 13.54 21.51 -12.04
C ILE A 356 13.73 20.01 -12.19
N LEU A 357 14.65 19.44 -11.41
CA LEU A 357 15.08 18.05 -11.49
C LEU A 357 15.31 17.65 -12.96
N PRO A 358 16.40 18.09 -13.57
CA PRO A 358 16.72 17.79 -14.97
C PRO A 358 17.16 16.32 -15.14
N GLU A 359 17.38 15.89 -16.38
CA GLU A 359 17.87 14.56 -16.72
C GLU A 359 19.13 14.15 -15.94
N SER A 360 20.06 15.09 -15.68
CA SER A 360 21.28 14.84 -14.91
C SER A 360 21.01 14.35 -13.48
N PHE A 361 19.96 14.86 -12.84
CA PHE A 361 19.50 14.34 -11.55
C PHE A 361 19.08 12.86 -11.67
N PHE A 362 18.26 12.54 -12.67
CA PHE A 362 17.76 11.20 -12.90
C PHE A 362 18.91 10.21 -13.19
N ILE A 363 19.88 10.61 -14.02
CA ILE A 363 21.08 9.81 -14.29
C ILE A 363 21.85 9.54 -12.99
N THR A 364 22.04 10.54 -12.13
CA THR A 364 22.72 10.38 -10.84
C THR A 364 21.95 9.42 -9.93
N ALA A 365 20.64 9.57 -9.81
CA ALA A 365 19.81 8.67 -9.01
C ALA A 365 19.85 7.22 -9.54
N ARG A 366 19.98 6.99 -10.84
CA ARG A 366 20.09 5.65 -11.45
C ARG A 366 21.46 4.99 -11.31
N ARG A 367 22.51 5.72 -10.93
CA ARG A 367 23.85 5.13 -10.68
C ARG A 367 23.88 4.22 -9.46
N MET A 368 22.90 4.31 -8.54
CA MET A 368 22.84 3.42 -7.38
C MET A 368 22.68 1.96 -7.81
N ASN A 369 23.68 1.15 -7.48
CA ASN A 369 23.72 -0.29 -7.74
C ASN A 369 23.63 -1.07 -6.43
N THR A 370 22.44 -1.53 -6.09
CA THR A 370 22.17 -2.30 -4.87
C THR A 370 22.12 -3.81 -5.10
N ARG A 371 22.28 -4.29 -6.34
CA ARG A 371 22.24 -5.72 -6.68
C ARG A 371 23.22 -6.58 -5.88
N PRO A 372 24.47 -6.13 -5.60
CA PRO A 372 25.42 -6.93 -4.82
C PRO A 372 24.96 -7.26 -3.38
N TYR A 373 24.02 -6.49 -2.83
CA TYR A 373 23.59 -6.60 -1.43
C TYR A 373 22.23 -7.29 -1.24
N ARG A 374 21.61 -7.79 -2.31
CA ARG A 374 20.25 -8.39 -2.23
C ARG A 374 20.23 -9.67 -1.41
N ARG A 375 21.21 -10.57 -1.59
CA ARG A 375 21.30 -11.80 -0.82
C ARG A 375 21.41 -11.56 0.67
N GLU A 376 22.23 -10.58 1.09
CA GLU A 376 22.32 -10.16 2.49
C GLU A 376 20.95 -9.82 3.09
N GLY A 377 20.11 -9.10 2.36
CA GLY A 377 18.76 -8.80 2.79
C GLY A 377 17.89 -10.05 2.96
N VAL A 378 17.98 -11.01 2.03
CA VAL A 378 17.23 -12.27 2.13
C VAL A 378 17.74 -13.12 3.30
N ASP A 379 19.04 -13.26 3.48
CA ASP A 379 19.64 -14.01 4.59
C ASP A 379 19.26 -13.38 5.95
N ASN A 380 19.28 -12.05 6.07
CA ASN A 380 18.84 -11.33 7.27
C ASN A 380 17.35 -11.59 7.56
N PHE A 381 16.50 -11.55 6.54
CA PHE A 381 15.08 -11.86 6.70
C PHE A 381 14.86 -13.30 7.16
N LEU A 382 15.50 -14.28 6.52
CA LEU A 382 15.37 -15.70 6.89
C LEU A 382 15.92 -15.97 8.29
N ARG A 383 17.05 -15.34 8.68
CA ARG A 383 17.60 -15.46 10.03
C ARG A 383 16.59 -15.03 11.11
N ASP A 384 15.89 -13.93 10.90
CA ASP A 384 15.06 -13.29 11.91
C ASP A 384 13.58 -13.71 11.85
N PHE A 385 13.09 -14.13 10.68
CA PHE A 385 11.68 -14.45 10.41
C PHE A 385 11.47 -15.79 9.70
N GLY A 386 12.53 -16.53 9.42
CA GLY A 386 12.44 -17.89 8.88
C GLY A 386 11.86 -18.88 9.87
N PRO A 387 11.27 -19.98 9.38
CA PRO A 387 10.80 -21.06 10.22
C PRO A 387 12.00 -21.84 10.80
N PRO A 388 11.79 -22.72 11.82
CA PRO A 388 12.89 -23.47 12.45
C PRO A 388 13.74 -24.33 11.50
N GLN A 389 13.23 -24.63 10.31
CA GLN A 389 13.88 -25.52 9.35
C GLN A 389 15.00 -24.85 8.54
N TYR A 390 15.00 -23.52 8.40
CA TYR A 390 16.02 -22.78 7.65
C TYR A 390 16.05 -21.29 8.01
N HIS A 391 17.27 -20.75 8.14
CA HIS A 391 17.54 -19.36 8.53
C HIS A 391 18.46 -18.62 7.55
N SER A 392 18.72 -19.21 6.38
CA SER A 392 19.53 -18.63 5.30
C SER A 392 19.08 -19.18 3.96
N VAL A 393 19.49 -18.51 2.87
CA VAL A 393 19.28 -19.00 1.50
C VAL A 393 19.86 -20.41 1.32
N ALA A 394 21.07 -20.66 1.80
CA ALA A 394 21.72 -21.97 1.66
C ALA A 394 20.97 -23.07 2.41
N GLU A 395 20.50 -22.78 3.62
CA GLU A 395 19.71 -23.74 4.41
C GLU A 395 18.33 -23.98 3.76
N TYR A 396 17.69 -22.94 3.20
CA TYR A 396 16.44 -23.09 2.45
C TYR A 396 16.64 -24.04 1.25
N GLU A 397 17.65 -23.79 0.41
CA GLU A 397 17.94 -24.62 -0.76
C GLU A 397 18.23 -26.07 -0.38
N ALA A 398 18.99 -26.29 0.69
CA ALA A 398 19.26 -27.62 1.22
C ALA A 398 18.01 -28.32 1.76
N ALA A 399 17.16 -27.60 2.49
CA ALA A 399 15.94 -28.14 3.08
C ALA A 399 14.84 -28.45 2.05
N THR A 400 14.72 -27.64 1.00
CA THR A 400 13.62 -27.72 0.02
C THR A 400 14.00 -28.41 -1.27
N GLY A 401 15.28 -28.33 -1.70
CA GLY A 401 15.74 -28.71 -3.03
C GLY A 401 15.44 -27.67 -4.11
N GLU A 402 14.76 -26.55 -3.78
CA GLU A 402 14.45 -25.47 -4.70
C GLU A 402 15.54 -24.40 -4.66
N GLN A 403 15.91 -23.89 -5.84
CA GLN A 403 16.90 -22.83 -5.96
C GLN A 403 16.23 -21.46 -5.91
N PHE A 404 16.83 -20.52 -5.20
CA PHE A 404 16.41 -19.13 -5.30
C PHE A 404 16.68 -18.57 -6.70
N PRO A 405 15.79 -17.70 -7.22
CA PRO A 405 16.04 -17.00 -8.46
C PRO A 405 17.33 -16.16 -8.39
N ALA A 406 18.19 -16.27 -9.42
CA ALA A 406 19.50 -15.63 -9.42
C ALA A 406 19.44 -14.10 -9.29
N PHE A 407 18.35 -13.45 -9.75
CA PHE A 407 18.19 -12.01 -9.57
C PHE A 407 18.03 -11.57 -8.11
N MET A 408 17.67 -12.50 -7.20
CA MET A 408 17.55 -12.26 -5.77
C MET A 408 18.87 -12.51 -5.00
N VAL A 409 19.57 -13.56 -5.37
CA VAL A 409 20.69 -14.07 -4.55
C VAL A 409 22.04 -14.13 -5.28
N GLY A 410 22.08 -13.64 -6.50
CA GLY A 410 23.26 -13.74 -7.36
C GLY A 410 23.37 -15.09 -8.07
N GLY A 411 24.12 -15.12 -9.16
CA GLY A 411 24.27 -16.29 -10.01
C GLY A 411 24.38 -15.91 -11.48
N LYS A 412 24.40 -16.91 -12.37
CA LYS A 412 24.41 -16.69 -13.81
C LYS A 412 22.97 -16.60 -14.32
N GLU A 413 22.44 -15.40 -14.42
CA GLU A 413 21.32 -15.09 -15.31
C GLU A 413 21.81 -14.14 -16.40
N THR A 414 21.49 -14.41 -17.66
CA THR A 414 21.74 -13.50 -18.79
C THR A 414 23.19 -12.97 -18.93
N GLY A 415 24.21 -13.79 -18.59
CA GLY A 415 25.60 -13.50 -18.96
C GLY A 415 26.43 -12.67 -17.96
N ALA A 416 25.87 -12.15 -16.90
CA ALA A 416 26.63 -11.45 -15.87
C ALA A 416 26.44 -12.13 -14.50
N SER A 417 27.55 -12.57 -13.91
CA SER A 417 27.57 -13.01 -12.50
C SER A 417 27.65 -11.77 -11.61
N VAL A 418 26.63 -11.54 -10.76
CA VAL A 418 26.70 -10.51 -9.72
C VAL A 418 27.30 -11.14 -8.47
N SER A 419 28.52 -10.70 -8.09
CA SER A 419 29.13 -11.07 -6.82
C SER A 419 28.30 -10.54 -5.66
N GLN A 420 27.97 -11.38 -4.70
CA GLN A 420 27.23 -10.97 -3.51
C GLN A 420 28.22 -10.45 -2.45
N GLN A 421 27.86 -9.34 -1.84
CA GLN A 421 28.67 -8.61 -0.87
C GLN A 421 27.82 -8.26 0.37
N SER A 422 28.47 -8.01 1.49
CA SER A 422 27.84 -7.32 2.61
C SER A 422 28.09 -5.81 2.48
N ILE A 423 27.05 -5.00 2.66
CA ILE A 423 27.15 -3.53 2.60
C ILE A 423 28.11 -2.98 3.65
N GLU A 424 28.29 -3.67 4.77
CA GLU A 424 29.17 -3.21 5.85
C GLU A 424 30.65 -3.35 5.48
N THR A 425 31.02 -4.36 4.71
CA THR A 425 32.40 -4.72 4.41
C THR A 425 32.82 -4.42 2.97
N ASP A 426 31.89 -4.14 2.07
CA ASP A 426 32.21 -3.85 0.68
C ASP A 426 32.97 -2.52 0.54
N PRO A 427 34.21 -2.51 0.01
CA PRO A 427 34.96 -1.28 -0.25
C PRO A 427 34.26 -0.38 -1.30
N GLU A 428 33.47 -0.95 -2.20
CA GLU A 428 32.77 -0.24 -3.26
C GLU A 428 31.40 0.35 -2.82
N ARG A 429 30.97 0.16 -1.59
CA ARG A 429 29.66 0.60 -1.10
C ARG A 429 29.40 2.09 -1.29
N GLU A 430 30.45 2.93 -1.17
CA GLU A 430 30.35 4.37 -1.41
C GLU A 430 30.06 4.68 -2.89
N ALA A 431 30.75 4.01 -3.81
CA ALA A 431 30.52 4.18 -5.24
C ALA A 431 29.20 3.55 -5.70
N ASN A 432 28.85 2.39 -5.14
CA ASN A 432 27.66 1.65 -5.51
C ASN A 432 26.36 2.28 -5.00
N PHE A 433 26.34 2.78 -3.76
CA PHE A 433 25.10 3.20 -3.12
C PHE A 433 25.17 4.56 -2.45
N PHE A 434 26.01 4.74 -1.40
CA PHE A 434 25.92 5.94 -0.54
C PHE A 434 26.31 7.23 -1.24
N GLY A 435 27.33 7.22 -2.08
CA GLY A 435 27.77 8.40 -2.83
C GLY A 435 26.71 8.92 -3.82
N PRO A 436 26.22 8.08 -4.75
CA PRO A 436 25.13 8.46 -5.65
C PRO A 436 23.85 8.88 -4.92
N GLN A 437 23.51 8.21 -3.80
CA GLN A 437 22.33 8.56 -2.99
C GLN A 437 22.45 9.98 -2.43
N ARG A 438 23.57 10.29 -1.77
CA ARG A 438 23.81 11.64 -1.24
C ARG A 438 23.78 12.68 -2.34
N ALA A 439 24.50 12.47 -3.44
CA ALA A 439 24.54 13.42 -4.55
C ALA A 439 23.16 13.72 -5.14
N ALA A 440 22.32 12.68 -5.30
CA ALA A 440 20.96 12.88 -5.80
C ALA A 440 20.05 13.54 -4.74
N LEU A 441 20.18 13.21 -3.46
CA LEU A 441 19.42 13.84 -2.39
C LEU A 441 19.80 15.33 -2.24
N ASP A 442 21.10 15.64 -2.29
CA ASP A 442 21.59 17.02 -2.23
C ASP A 442 21.04 17.87 -3.37
N GLU A 443 21.00 17.35 -4.61
CA GLU A 443 20.40 18.07 -5.74
C GLU A 443 18.88 18.24 -5.60
N TYR A 444 18.18 17.22 -5.06
CA TYR A 444 16.75 17.31 -4.73
C TYR A 444 16.49 18.45 -3.75
N GLU A 445 17.20 18.48 -2.64
CA GLU A 445 17.05 19.50 -1.59
C GLU A 445 17.51 20.89 -2.08
N ALA A 446 18.60 20.96 -2.85
CA ALA A 446 19.06 22.20 -3.48
C ALA A 446 18.02 22.76 -4.46
N THR A 447 17.33 21.89 -5.21
CA THR A 447 16.26 22.32 -6.13
C THR A 447 15.04 22.85 -5.37
N LEU A 448 14.61 22.18 -4.28
CA LEU A 448 13.55 22.70 -3.41
C LEU A 448 13.88 24.12 -2.92
N LYS A 449 15.10 24.29 -2.40
CA LYS A 449 15.56 25.60 -1.88
C LYS A 449 15.69 26.66 -2.98
N ARG A 450 16.31 26.34 -4.11
CA ARG A 450 16.55 27.27 -5.24
C ARG A 450 15.24 27.85 -5.78
N TRP A 451 14.21 27.04 -5.89
CA TRP A 451 12.91 27.40 -6.44
C TRP A 451 11.85 27.75 -5.38
N ASN A 452 12.23 27.69 -4.10
CA ASN A 452 11.32 27.86 -2.96
C ASN A 452 10.08 26.97 -3.11
N LEU A 453 10.31 25.64 -3.20
CA LEU A 453 9.26 24.65 -3.38
C LEU A 453 8.95 23.92 -2.08
N ASP A 454 7.69 23.57 -1.89
CA ASP A 454 7.21 22.68 -0.81
C ASP A 454 7.29 21.18 -1.21
N GLY A 455 7.50 20.89 -2.50
CA GLY A 455 7.60 19.55 -3.04
C GLY A 455 7.53 19.52 -4.56
N PHE A 456 7.35 18.30 -5.10
CA PHE A 456 7.16 18.10 -6.53
C PHE A 456 5.86 17.38 -6.83
N VAL A 457 5.27 17.64 -8.00
CA VAL A 457 4.06 16.97 -8.49
C VAL A 457 4.30 16.41 -9.89
N TYR A 458 3.83 15.21 -10.13
CA TYR A 458 4.03 14.51 -11.40
C TYR A 458 3.00 13.39 -11.57
N PRO A 459 2.79 12.86 -12.79
CA PRO A 459 1.96 11.67 -12.98
C PRO A 459 2.65 10.45 -12.36
N ALA A 460 1.89 9.63 -11.66
CA ALA A 460 2.40 8.39 -11.07
C ALA A 460 2.86 7.38 -12.13
N LEU A 461 2.33 7.49 -13.36
CA LEU A 461 2.68 6.68 -14.52
C LEU A 461 2.83 7.55 -15.75
N GLN A 462 3.73 7.16 -16.66
CA GLN A 462 3.92 7.84 -17.96
C GLN A 462 2.84 7.45 -18.98
N ILE A 463 2.24 6.27 -18.82
CA ILE A 463 1.20 5.73 -19.70
C ILE A 463 -0.01 5.25 -18.87
N PRO A 464 -1.23 5.22 -19.41
CA PRO A 464 -2.34 4.51 -18.77
C PRO A 464 -2.02 3.04 -18.52
N THR A 465 -2.68 2.42 -17.54
CA THR A 465 -2.53 0.98 -17.34
C THR A 465 -2.96 0.22 -18.59
N TYR A 466 -2.31 -0.90 -18.85
CA TYR A 466 -2.47 -1.67 -20.08
C TYR A 466 -3.23 -2.99 -19.83
N ASP A 467 -3.75 -3.55 -20.93
CA ASP A 467 -4.41 -4.85 -20.95
C ASP A 467 -3.37 -5.97 -20.86
N GLU A 468 -3.23 -6.62 -19.71
CA GLU A 468 -2.28 -7.71 -19.47
C GLU A 468 -2.65 -9.01 -20.18
N THR A 469 -3.83 -9.12 -20.78
CA THR A 469 -4.24 -10.31 -21.56
C THR A 469 -3.69 -10.28 -22.98
N LEU A 470 -3.16 -9.14 -23.43
CA LEU A 470 -2.59 -8.99 -24.77
C LEU A 470 -1.11 -9.40 -24.79
N PRO A 471 -0.67 -10.15 -25.82
CA PRO A 471 0.74 -10.50 -25.99
C PRO A 471 1.62 -9.25 -26.08
N GLY A 472 2.70 -9.21 -25.28
CA GLY A 472 3.68 -8.12 -25.31
C GLY A 472 3.21 -6.80 -24.71
N ALA A 473 2.05 -6.74 -24.08
CA ALA A 473 1.50 -5.54 -23.47
C ALA A 473 2.46 -4.85 -22.47
N SER A 474 3.28 -5.63 -21.74
CA SER A 474 4.29 -5.10 -20.79
C SER A 474 5.52 -4.48 -21.46
N LYS A 475 5.64 -4.56 -22.81
CA LYS A 475 6.79 -4.03 -23.56
C LYS A 475 6.58 -2.62 -24.11
N ALA A 476 5.46 -1.98 -23.79
CA ALA A 476 5.08 -0.68 -24.37
C ALA A 476 5.93 0.53 -23.90
N GLY A 477 7.09 0.30 -23.27
CA GLY A 477 8.00 1.34 -22.81
C GLY A 477 7.95 1.55 -21.29
N PRO A 478 8.63 2.58 -20.76
CA PRO A 478 8.64 2.85 -19.33
C PRO A 478 7.23 3.17 -18.86
N TYR A 479 6.77 2.36 -17.91
CA TYR A 479 5.43 2.45 -17.36
C TYR A 479 5.37 3.45 -16.21
N SER A 480 6.38 3.45 -15.34
CA SER A 480 6.54 4.39 -14.24
C SER A 480 8.02 4.72 -14.01
N GLU A 481 8.37 6.01 -13.99
CA GLU A 481 9.72 6.51 -13.69
C GLU A 481 9.78 7.30 -12.39
N THR A 482 9.11 6.80 -11.38
CA THR A 482 9.05 7.43 -10.06
C THR A 482 9.95 6.75 -9.02
N GLY A 483 10.72 5.73 -9.42
CA GLY A 483 11.62 4.97 -8.55
C GLY A 483 12.78 5.75 -7.93
N TRP A 484 13.07 6.95 -8.41
CA TRP A 484 14.07 7.84 -7.83
C TRP A 484 13.73 8.25 -6.40
N VAL A 485 12.46 8.34 -6.05
CA VAL A 485 11.96 8.68 -4.71
C VAL A 485 12.47 7.69 -3.65
N ASN A 486 12.37 6.37 -3.92
CA ASN A 486 12.90 5.32 -3.04
C ASN A 486 14.43 5.39 -2.93
N ARG A 487 15.10 5.68 -4.04
CA ARG A 487 16.58 5.71 -4.09
C ARG A 487 17.12 6.78 -3.16
N ILE A 488 16.50 7.96 -3.12
CA ILE A 488 16.92 9.07 -2.25
C ILE A 488 16.22 9.07 -0.88
N GLY A 489 15.21 8.22 -0.69
CA GLY A 489 14.54 8.01 0.60
C GLY A 489 13.63 9.15 1.06
N VAL A 490 13.08 9.95 0.12
CA VAL A 490 12.09 11.00 0.42
C VAL A 490 10.67 10.43 0.40
N PRO A 491 9.70 11.05 1.09
CA PRO A 491 8.33 10.58 1.08
C PRO A 491 7.61 10.98 -0.21
N ALA A 492 6.65 10.13 -0.63
CA ALA A 492 5.73 10.45 -1.71
C ALA A 492 4.34 9.85 -1.46
N ILE A 493 3.32 10.47 -2.04
CA ILE A 493 1.94 10.03 -1.94
C ILE A 493 1.30 10.07 -3.33
N SER A 494 0.66 8.97 -3.72
CA SER A 494 -0.22 8.94 -4.88
C SER A 494 -1.65 9.19 -4.43
N VAL A 495 -2.38 10.03 -5.17
CA VAL A 495 -3.78 10.36 -4.94
C VAL A 495 -4.58 10.25 -6.23
N PRO A 496 -5.91 9.99 -6.17
CA PRO A 496 -6.75 9.98 -7.36
C PRO A 496 -6.69 11.32 -8.10
N GLY A 497 -6.06 11.34 -9.28
CA GLY A 497 -5.93 12.54 -10.12
C GLY A 497 -7.07 12.72 -11.12
N GLY A 498 -7.91 11.69 -11.30
CA GLY A 498 -9.02 11.67 -12.24
C GLY A 498 -9.10 10.37 -13.03
N PHE A 499 -9.65 10.45 -14.24
CA PHE A 499 -9.82 9.30 -15.12
C PHE A 499 -9.48 9.68 -16.55
N TYR A 500 -8.88 8.73 -17.27
CA TYR A 500 -8.70 8.79 -18.71
C TYR A 500 -10.06 8.65 -19.46
N ALA A 501 -10.06 8.97 -20.74
CA ALA A 501 -11.28 8.88 -21.58
C ALA A 501 -11.82 7.44 -21.68
N ASN A 502 -10.97 6.43 -21.57
CA ASN A 502 -11.35 5.01 -21.56
C ASN A 502 -11.92 4.53 -20.21
N GLY A 503 -12.04 5.42 -19.21
CA GLY A 503 -12.58 5.11 -17.88
C GLY A 503 -11.58 4.53 -16.89
N LEU A 504 -10.32 4.35 -17.25
CA LEU A 504 -9.26 3.90 -16.35
C LEU A 504 -8.76 5.06 -15.46
N PRO A 505 -8.34 4.79 -14.22
CA PRO A 505 -7.87 5.82 -13.30
C PRO A 505 -6.56 6.48 -13.76
N PHE A 506 -6.41 7.75 -13.43
CA PHE A 506 -5.18 8.52 -13.46
C PHE A 506 -4.79 8.91 -12.03
N GLY A 507 -3.52 8.67 -11.66
CA GLY A 507 -2.96 9.05 -10.36
C GLY A 507 -2.03 10.25 -10.45
N LEU A 508 -2.22 11.22 -9.55
CA LEU A 508 -1.28 12.30 -9.28
C LEU A 508 -0.36 11.87 -8.15
N GLU A 509 0.95 12.02 -8.32
CA GLU A 509 1.93 11.79 -7.27
C GLU A 509 2.50 13.12 -6.77
N ILE A 510 2.65 13.24 -5.44
CA ILE A 510 3.27 14.37 -4.77
C ILE A 510 4.45 13.81 -3.97
N SER A 511 5.66 14.31 -4.16
CA SER A 511 6.80 14.03 -3.28
C SER A 511 7.13 15.24 -2.43
N GLY A 512 7.56 14.98 -1.19
CA GLY A 512 7.76 15.99 -0.18
C GLY A 512 9.19 16.07 0.36
N VAL A 513 9.35 16.92 1.35
CA VAL A 513 10.60 17.05 2.11
C VAL A 513 10.76 15.85 3.04
N ARG A 514 11.97 15.32 3.12
CA ARG A 514 12.30 14.19 3.98
C ARG A 514 11.94 14.48 5.44
N TRP A 515 11.27 13.55 6.11
CA TRP A 515 10.74 13.65 7.49
C TRP A 515 9.58 14.64 7.67
N HIS A 516 9.05 15.19 6.57
CA HIS A 516 7.86 16.05 6.56
C HIS A 516 6.63 15.33 6.00
N ASP A 517 6.46 14.08 6.40
CA ASP A 517 5.35 13.22 5.94
C ASP A 517 3.97 13.81 6.30
N GLY A 518 3.87 14.52 7.43
CA GLY A 518 2.65 15.20 7.84
C GLY A 518 2.22 16.31 6.87
N ASP A 519 3.17 17.16 6.44
CA ASP A 519 2.89 18.22 5.45
C ASP A 519 2.44 17.61 4.13
N LEU A 520 3.13 16.55 3.67
CA LEU A 520 2.79 15.83 2.45
C LEU A 520 1.35 15.26 2.50
N ILE A 521 0.96 14.65 3.62
CA ILE A 521 -0.41 14.18 3.88
C ILE A 521 -1.40 15.35 3.82
N GLY A 522 -1.02 16.50 4.39
CA GLY A 522 -1.82 17.73 4.31
C GLY A 522 -2.07 18.18 2.88
N TYR A 523 -1.04 18.20 2.02
CA TYR A 523 -1.17 18.58 0.60
C TYR A 523 -2.08 17.62 -0.16
N ALA A 524 -1.90 16.31 0.06
CA ALA A 524 -2.74 15.28 -0.53
C ALA A 524 -4.20 15.41 -0.09
N TYR A 525 -4.46 15.68 1.19
CA TYR A 525 -5.79 15.90 1.70
C TYR A 525 -6.44 17.16 1.12
N GLY A 526 -5.71 18.27 1.05
CA GLY A 526 -6.18 19.50 0.41
C GLY A 526 -6.62 19.26 -1.04
N TYR A 527 -5.82 18.48 -1.81
CA TYR A 527 -6.15 18.10 -3.18
C TYR A 527 -7.39 17.19 -3.25
N GLU A 528 -7.43 16.14 -2.42
CA GLU A 528 -8.57 15.23 -2.35
C GLU A 528 -9.89 15.98 -2.06
N GLN A 529 -9.88 16.89 -1.07
CA GLN A 529 -11.05 17.67 -0.67
C GLN A 529 -11.49 18.71 -1.72
N ALA A 530 -10.58 19.19 -2.53
CA ALA A 530 -10.88 20.12 -3.62
C ALA A 530 -11.45 19.43 -4.87
N THR A 531 -11.15 18.14 -5.07
CA THR A 531 -11.40 17.47 -6.36
C THR A 531 -12.38 16.31 -6.29
N HIS A 532 -12.38 15.54 -5.22
CA HIS A 532 -13.17 14.31 -5.07
C HIS A 532 -13.10 13.40 -6.30
N ASN A 533 -11.90 13.20 -6.84
CA ASN A 533 -11.67 12.51 -8.11
C ASN A 533 -11.94 10.99 -8.07
N ARG A 534 -11.96 10.36 -6.86
CA ARG A 534 -12.22 8.93 -6.73
C ARG A 534 -13.64 8.58 -7.21
N ARG A 535 -13.76 7.43 -7.88
CA ARG A 535 -15.04 6.81 -8.26
C ARG A 535 -15.04 5.36 -7.80
N LEU A 536 -16.19 4.85 -7.37
CA LEU A 536 -16.37 3.44 -7.04
C LEU A 536 -16.24 2.58 -8.31
N PRO A 537 -15.42 1.50 -8.32
CA PRO A 537 -15.37 0.58 -9.45
C PRO A 537 -16.65 -0.25 -9.55
N LYS A 538 -17.01 -0.63 -10.78
CA LYS A 538 -18.10 -1.57 -11.05
C LYS A 538 -17.54 -2.98 -11.10
N LEU A 539 -17.71 -3.72 -10.01
CA LEU A 539 -17.22 -5.09 -9.94
C LEU A 539 -18.11 -6.05 -10.72
N VAL A 540 -17.47 -7.06 -11.32
CA VAL A 540 -18.11 -8.19 -11.99
C VAL A 540 -17.83 -9.47 -11.20
N ALA A 541 -18.80 -10.40 -11.15
CA ALA A 541 -18.66 -11.68 -10.49
C ALA A 541 -18.77 -12.80 -11.53
N GLY A 542 -17.93 -13.84 -11.39
CA GLY A 542 -18.00 -15.03 -12.25
C GLY A 542 -17.30 -14.91 -13.61
N GLU A 543 -16.66 -13.79 -13.93
CA GLU A 543 -15.74 -13.71 -15.08
C GLU A 543 -14.42 -14.39 -14.74
N LYS A 544 -13.95 -15.28 -15.61
CA LYS A 544 -12.58 -15.82 -15.49
C LYS A 544 -11.59 -14.73 -15.91
N PRO A 545 -10.53 -14.48 -15.13
CA PRO A 545 -9.52 -13.49 -15.43
C PRO A 545 -8.74 -13.80 -16.70
#